data_e11c6aee39605fb85d0381166a96e0a4
#
_entry.id   e11c6aee39605fb85d0381166a96e0a4
#
_cell.length_a   1.000
_cell.length_b   1.000
_cell.length_c   1.000
_cell.angle_alpha   90.00
_cell.angle_beta   90.00
_cell.angle_gamma   90.00
#
_symmetry.space_group_name_H-M   'P 1'
#
loop_
_entity.id
_entity.type
_entity.pdbx_description
1 polymer ?
#
loop_
_entity_poly.entity_id
_entity_poly.type
_entity_poly.pdbx_seq_one_letter_code
_entity_poly.pdbx_strand_id
1 'polypeptide(L)'
;MSSIVVVGANWGDEGKGRIVDFLAEQASASIRFQGGNNAGHTVVNDLGTFKLHQLPSGVFNPDCLAVLGPGMVISPALLSQEIAEVEEAGVKVNMCISDRATLCLPLHALEDMLEEQRLGDKAYGSTRQGIAPAYGDRVMKKGILVGWLKQPEVLVERLQFMMDWKLPQLRALYPTFEFEQTAEEMANWLLEVSAPWRDSICNVTLPLKELQAKDKTLLFEAQLGAGRDLVYGEYPWTTSSNVVSMYAGIGSGLPALRPERVIAVAKAFSSSVGTGTLITAMEEQDAFRELAGEFGATTGRPRDMGYFDAVATKNGVELQAATEIALTKVDCLTGLNDLKICVGYEGDHSENPIWPQTAALAPIYEKMESWSEDITGCRKFEELPVTAQKYVLRIEELMGVPVKMVSVGPGREQMIMR
;
A
#
# COMPACT_ATOMS: atom_id res chain seq x y z
N MET A 1 1.88 -10.65 -23.60
CA MET A 1 1.03 -9.91 -22.64
C MET A 1 1.81 -9.80 -21.37
N SER A 2 2.07 -8.60 -20.88
CA SER A 2 2.82 -8.44 -19.61
C SER A 2 1.87 -8.04 -18.49
N SER A 3 1.83 -8.82 -17.42
CA SER A 3 1.12 -8.50 -16.18
C SER A 3 2.13 -8.38 -15.05
N ILE A 4 2.28 -7.17 -14.53
CA ILE A 4 3.27 -6.81 -13.53
C ILE A 4 2.54 -6.44 -12.24
N VAL A 5 2.83 -7.14 -11.15
CA VAL A 5 2.26 -6.84 -9.83
C VAL A 5 3.35 -6.25 -8.94
N VAL A 6 3.14 -5.03 -8.46
CA VAL A 6 4.05 -4.33 -7.53
C VAL A 6 3.48 -4.43 -6.13
N VAL A 7 4.20 -5.09 -5.24
CA VAL A 7 3.80 -5.41 -3.87
C VAL A 7 4.86 -4.97 -2.85
N GLY A 8 4.49 -4.83 -1.59
CA GLY A 8 5.43 -4.58 -0.51
C GLY A 8 5.95 -5.88 0.10
N ALA A 9 7.25 -5.97 0.34
CA ALA A 9 7.87 -7.13 0.99
C ALA A 9 7.68 -7.13 2.52
N ASN A 10 7.55 -5.95 3.15
CA ASN A 10 7.59 -5.79 4.60
C ASN A 10 6.28 -5.24 5.19
N TRP A 11 6.32 -4.06 5.82
CA TRP A 11 5.20 -3.49 6.58
C TRP A 11 4.46 -2.35 5.87
N GLY A 12 4.83 -2.03 4.64
CA GLY A 12 4.32 -0.90 3.88
C GLY A 12 5.32 0.25 3.77
N ASP A 13 4.95 1.27 3.00
CA ASP A 13 5.77 2.47 2.75
C ASP A 13 7.15 2.21 2.14
N GLU A 14 7.31 1.08 1.43
CA GLU A 14 8.56 0.68 0.78
C GLU A 14 8.89 1.52 -0.47
N GLY A 15 7.96 2.39 -0.92
CA GLY A 15 8.13 3.20 -2.12
C GLY A 15 7.49 2.59 -3.38
N LYS A 16 6.44 1.77 -3.20
CA LYS A 16 5.69 1.15 -4.32
C LYS A 16 5.17 2.15 -5.33
N GLY A 17 4.60 3.28 -4.87
CA GLY A 17 4.08 4.30 -5.76
C GLY A 17 5.11 4.81 -6.76
N ARG A 18 6.36 5.03 -6.32
CA ARG A 18 7.45 5.42 -7.19
C ARG A 18 7.80 4.34 -8.23
N ILE A 19 7.85 3.06 -7.82
CA ILE A 19 8.09 1.95 -8.75
C ILE A 19 6.96 1.84 -9.78
N VAL A 20 5.72 2.03 -9.34
CA VAL A 20 4.55 2.04 -10.24
C VAL A 20 4.59 3.22 -11.20
N ASP A 21 4.86 4.43 -10.73
CA ASP A 21 5.01 5.62 -11.56
C ASP A 21 6.08 5.44 -12.64
N PHE A 22 7.25 4.89 -12.26
CA PHE A 22 8.33 4.57 -13.20
C PHE A 22 7.90 3.55 -14.26
N LEU A 23 7.21 2.48 -13.87
CA LEU A 23 6.79 1.43 -14.79
C LEU A 23 5.56 1.83 -15.62
N ALA A 24 4.77 2.79 -15.16
CA ALA A 24 3.54 3.22 -15.82
C ALA A 24 3.79 3.89 -17.17
N GLU A 25 5.01 4.36 -17.45
CA GLU A 25 5.36 4.89 -18.78
C GLU A 25 5.15 3.87 -19.91
N GLN A 26 5.25 2.58 -19.59
CA GLN A 26 5.10 1.48 -20.55
C GLN A 26 3.81 0.67 -20.32
N ALA A 27 2.98 1.08 -19.38
CA ALA A 27 1.73 0.40 -19.03
C ALA A 27 0.52 1.03 -19.72
N SER A 28 -0.43 0.20 -20.13
CA SER A 28 -1.71 0.66 -20.67
C SER A 28 -2.82 0.74 -19.63
N ALA A 29 -2.63 0.13 -18.48
CA ALA A 29 -3.47 0.34 -17.30
C ALA A 29 -2.65 0.21 -16.00
N SER A 30 -2.97 1.05 -15.02
CA SER A 30 -2.48 0.99 -13.65
C SER A 30 -3.66 0.73 -12.71
N ILE A 31 -3.58 -0.36 -11.95
CA ILE A 31 -4.74 -0.96 -11.31
C ILE A 31 -4.51 -1.09 -9.80
N ARG A 32 -5.31 -0.39 -9.00
CA ARG A 32 -5.41 -0.63 -7.56
C ARG A 32 -6.38 -1.78 -7.31
N PHE A 33 -5.97 -2.80 -6.59
CA PHE A 33 -6.75 -4.03 -6.44
C PHE A 33 -7.21 -4.31 -5.00
N GLN A 34 -6.72 -3.55 -4.01
CA GLN A 34 -7.09 -3.70 -2.60
C GLN A 34 -6.76 -2.42 -1.81
N GLY A 35 -7.22 -2.38 -0.55
CA GLY A 35 -7.00 -1.24 0.33
C GLY A 35 -7.98 -0.09 0.06
N GLY A 36 -7.66 1.07 0.55
CA GLY A 36 -8.47 2.29 0.43
C GLY A 36 -7.62 3.52 0.77
N ASN A 37 -8.19 4.43 1.54
CA ASN A 37 -7.59 5.71 1.90
C ASN A 37 -6.64 5.67 3.12
N ASN A 38 -6.29 4.48 3.62
CA ASN A 38 -5.47 4.31 4.82
C ASN A 38 -3.96 4.38 4.58
N ALA A 39 -3.48 4.28 3.34
CA ALA A 39 -2.06 4.44 3.01
C ALA A 39 -1.89 5.47 1.90
N GLY A 40 -0.80 6.24 1.95
CA GLY A 40 -0.46 7.23 0.93
C GLY A 40 0.74 6.79 0.10
N HIS A 41 0.63 6.89 -1.21
CA HIS A 41 1.71 6.68 -2.16
C HIS A 41 2.27 8.02 -2.63
N THR A 42 3.51 8.31 -2.25
CA THR A 42 4.18 9.53 -2.72
C THR A 42 4.78 9.30 -4.11
N VAL A 43 4.39 10.15 -5.04
CA VAL A 43 4.96 10.22 -6.39
C VAL A 43 5.64 11.56 -6.56
N VAL A 44 6.89 11.53 -7.05
CA VAL A 44 7.68 12.72 -7.37
C VAL A 44 8.04 12.66 -8.85
N ASN A 45 7.49 13.58 -9.62
CA ASN A 45 7.70 13.69 -11.06
C ASN A 45 7.82 15.17 -11.49
N ASP A 46 7.91 15.43 -12.78
CA ASP A 46 8.09 16.78 -13.34
C ASP A 46 6.91 17.72 -13.05
N LEU A 47 5.74 17.18 -12.69
CA LEU A 47 4.55 17.96 -12.33
C LEU A 47 4.55 18.39 -10.85
N GLY A 48 5.36 17.72 -10.01
CA GLY A 48 5.45 18.03 -8.58
C GLY A 48 5.53 16.80 -7.69
N THR A 49 5.11 17.00 -6.44
CA THR A 49 5.03 15.93 -5.43
C THR A 49 3.58 15.71 -5.04
N PHE A 50 3.10 14.48 -5.25
CA PHE A 50 1.72 14.09 -5.00
C PHE A 50 1.66 12.97 -3.95
N LYS A 51 0.63 13.00 -3.12
CA LYS A 51 0.35 11.95 -2.12
C LYS A 51 -0.99 11.31 -2.44
N LEU A 52 -0.96 10.25 -3.24
CA LEU A 52 -2.15 9.52 -3.67
C LEU A 52 -2.54 8.45 -2.64
N HIS A 53 -3.81 8.35 -2.31
CA HIS A 53 -4.35 7.33 -1.41
C HIS A 53 -5.17 6.28 -2.17
N GLN A 54 -5.96 6.71 -3.15
CA GLN A 54 -6.88 5.85 -3.89
C GLN A 54 -6.54 5.74 -5.36
N LEU A 55 -6.19 6.85 -6.02
CA LEU A 55 -5.74 6.79 -7.40
C LEU A 55 -4.46 5.94 -7.52
N PRO A 56 -4.31 5.13 -8.58
CA PRO A 56 -3.05 4.45 -8.84
C PRO A 56 -1.97 5.44 -9.25
N SER A 57 -0.72 5.17 -8.85
CA SER A 57 0.43 6.05 -9.11
C SER A 57 0.72 6.26 -10.61
N GLY A 58 0.22 5.38 -11.46
CA GLY A 58 0.30 5.52 -12.93
C GLY A 58 -0.66 6.54 -13.54
N VAL A 59 -1.49 7.23 -12.75
CA VAL A 59 -2.48 8.22 -13.23
C VAL A 59 -1.84 9.39 -13.98
N PHE A 60 -0.57 9.69 -13.73
CA PHE A 60 0.16 10.77 -14.38
C PHE A 60 0.55 10.48 -15.85
N ASN A 61 0.41 9.23 -16.31
CA ASN A 61 0.51 8.90 -17.72
C ASN A 61 -0.89 8.95 -18.35
N PRO A 62 -1.19 9.91 -19.24
CA PRO A 62 -2.52 10.09 -19.82
C PRO A 62 -2.97 8.91 -20.72
N ASP A 63 -2.02 8.13 -21.22
CA ASP A 63 -2.28 6.92 -22.04
C ASP A 63 -2.53 5.68 -21.17
N CYS A 64 -2.35 5.78 -19.86
CA CYS A 64 -2.56 4.71 -18.90
C CYS A 64 -3.95 4.81 -18.27
N LEU A 65 -4.77 3.77 -18.43
CA LEU A 65 -6.08 3.70 -17.78
C LEU A 65 -5.91 3.48 -16.26
N ALA A 66 -6.34 4.44 -15.44
CA ALA A 66 -6.39 4.29 -13.97
C ALA A 66 -7.59 3.42 -13.58
N VAL A 67 -7.37 2.31 -12.90
CA VAL A 67 -8.44 1.38 -12.52
C VAL A 67 -8.50 1.19 -11.01
N LEU A 68 -9.69 1.44 -10.46
CA LEU A 68 -10.03 1.11 -9.07
C LEU A 68 -10.84 -0.18 -9.06
N GLY A 69 -10.20 -1.28 -8.62
CA GLY A 69 -10.74 -2.63 -8.70
C GLY A 69 -11.82 -2.96 -7.67
N PRO A 70 -12.53 -4.10 -7.84
CA PRO A 70 -13.60 -4.54 -6.93
C PRO A 70 -13.13 -4.88 -5.51
N GLY A 71 -11.83 -5.11 -5.31
CA GLY A 71 -11.26 -5.36 -3.98
C GLY A 71 -11.00 -4.11 -3.15
N MET A 72 -11.23 -2.92 -3.71
CA MET A 72 -11.00 -1.66 -3.01
C MET A 72 -12.17 -1.22 -2.14
N VAL A 73 -11.84 -0.40 -1.16
CA VAL A 73 -12.76 0.42 -0.37
C VAL A 73 -12.54 1.88 -0.75
N ILE A 74 -13.58 2.52 -1.28
CA ILE A 74 -13.51 3.86 -1.86
C ILE A 74 -14.11 4.90 -0.90
N SER A 75 -13.29 5.87 -0.50
CA SER A 75 -13.74 7.10 0.19
C SER A 75 -14.14 8.14 -0.87
N PRO A 76 -15.45 8.44 -1.03
CA PRO A 76 -15.92 9.28 -2.14
C PRO A 76 -15.34 10.69 -2.14
N ALA A 77 -15.30 11.33 -0.97
CA ALA A 77 -14.79 12.69 -0.84
C ALA A 77 -13.29 12.79 -1.16
N LEU A 78 -12.50 11.87 -0.62
CA LEU A 78 -11.07 11.85 -0.88
C LEU A 78 -10.75 11.53 -2.34
N LEU A 79 -11.51 10.64 -2.97
CA LEU A 79 -11.32 10.35 -4.40
C LEU A 79 -11.60 11.59 -5.26
N SER A 80 -12.65 12.33 -4.96
CA SER A 80 -12.95 13.59 -5.67
C SER A 80 -11.86 14.64 -5.47
N GLN A 81 -11.32 14.72 -4.26
CA GLN A 81 -10.20 15.62 -3.96
C GLN A 81 -8.94 15.23 -4.75
N GLU A 82 -8.54 13.96 -4.74
CA GLU A 82 -7.36 13.49 -5.48
C GLU A 82 -7.48 13.71 -6.99
N ILE A 83 -8.69 13.49 -7.55
CA ILE A 83 -8.94 13.78 -8.97
C ILE A 83 -8.73 15.28 -9.25
N ALA A 84 -9.28 16.15 -8.41
CA ALA A 84 -9.12 17.59 -8.59
C ALA A 84 -7.65 18.02 -8.50
N GLU A 85 -6.89 17.52 -7.52
CA GLU A 85 -5.46 17.82 -7.37
C GLU A 85 -4.62 17.38 -8.59
N VAL A 86 -4.92 16.22 -9.18
CA VAL A 86 -4.24 15.72 -10.38
C VAL A 86 -4.63 16.53 -11.61
N GLU A 87 -5.90 16.90 -11.74
CA GLU A 87 -6.40 17.71 -12.86
C GLU A 87 -5.90 19.18 -12.79
N GLU A 88 -5.77 19.75 -11.61
CA GLU A 88 -5.15 21.06 -11.38
C GLU A 88 -3.67 21.07 -11.80
N ALA A 89 -2.97 19.94 -11.68
CA ALA A 89 -1.61 19.76 -12.19
C ALA A 89 -1.53 19.59 -13.73
N GLY A 90 -2.68 19.65 -14.43
CA GLY A 90 -2.77 19.57 -15.88
C GLY A 90 -2.92 18.16 -16.46
N VAL A 91 -3.16 17.15 -15.63
CA VAL A 91 -3.37 15.78 -16.07
C VAL A 91 -4.86 15.46 -16.11
N LYS A 92 -5.39 15.14 -17.28
CA LYS A 92 -6.75 14.63 -17.41
C LYS A 92 -6.81 13.18 -16.92
N VAL A 93 -7.58 12.94 -15.86
CA VAL A 93 -7.72 11.59 -15.30
C VAL A 93 -8.58 10.69 -16.20
N ASN A 94 -7.94 9.69 -16.80
CA ASN A 94 -8.61 8.62 -17.57
C ASN A 94 -8.81 7.41 -16.66
N MET A 95 -10.05 7.13 -16.21
CA MET A 95 -10.28 6.13 -15.17
C MET A 95 -11.51 5.25 -15.37
N CYS A 96 -11.46 4.08 -14.74
CA CYS A 96 -12.59 3.17 -14.52
C CYS A 96 -12.66 2.78 -13.05
N ILE A 97 -13.85 2.81 -12.47
CA ILE A 97 -14.10 2.41 -11.07
C ILE A 97 -15.05 1.22 -11.08
N SER A 98 -14.68 0.16 -10.36
CA SER A 98 -15.52 -1.02 -10.28
C SER A 98 -16.86 -0.72 -9.59
N ASP A 99 -17.95 -1.09 -10.25
CA ASP A 99 -19.30 -1.13 -9.69
C ASP A 99 -19.41 -2.01 -8.43
N ARG A 100 -18.46 -2.95 -8.25
CA ARG A 100 -18.39 -3.90 -7.13
C ARG A 100 -17.50 -3.45 -5.97
N ALA A 101 -16.76 -2.35 -6.10
CA ALA A 101 -16.00 -1.79 -4.99
C ALA A 101 -16.94 -1.33 -3.86
N THR A 102 -16.41 -1.23 -2.65
CA THR A 102 -17.19 -0.86 -1.45
C THR A 102 -16.98 0.60 -1.14
N LEU A 103 -18.05 1.32 -0.78
CA LEU A 103 -17.94 2.69 -0.28
C LEU A 103 -17.49 2.72 1.18
N CYS A 104 -16.49 3.54 1.47
CA CYS A 104 -16.12 3.93 2.83
C CYS A 104 -16.90 5.20 3.20
N LEU A 105 -17.84 5.06 4.13
CA LEU A 105 -18.72 6.15 4.55
C LEU A 105 -18.11 6.91 5.74
N PRO A 106 -18.53 8.17 6.00
CA PRO A 106 -18.14 8.89 7.21
C PRO A 106 -18.45 8.12 8.50
N LEU A 107 -19.53 7.34 8.51
CA LEU A 107 -19.91 6.47 9.62
C LEU A 107 -18.81 5.42 9.94
N HIS A 108 -18.14 4.88 8.92
CA HIS A 108 -17.04 3.94 9.12
C HIS A 108 -15.82 4.60 9.76
N ALA A 109 -15.48 5.83 9.36
CA ALA A 109 -14.38 6.59 9.96
C ALA A 109 -14.69 6.96 11.43
N LEU A 110 -15.94 7.31 11.73
CA LEU A 110 -16.39 7.56 13.09
C LEU A 110 -16.30 6.29 13.95
N GLU A 111 -16.74 5.15 13.45
CA GLU A 111 -16.65 3.86 14.15
C GLU A 111 -15.19 3.48 14.44
N ASP A 112 -14.30 3.59 13.45
CA ASP A 112 -12.87 3.31 13.59
C ASP A 112 -12.21 4.22 14.64
N MET A 113 -12.56 5.51 14.67
CA MET A 113 -12.09 6.45 15.67
C MET A 113 -12.57 6.07 17.09
N LEU A 114 -13.85 5.74 17.23
CA LEU A 114 -14.44 5.36 18.52
C LEU A 114 -13.87 4.04 19.06
N GLU A 115 -13.59 3.08 18.18
CA GLU A 115 -12.96 1.82 18.57
C GLU A 115 -11.54 2.03 19.09
N GLU A 116 -10.73 2.83 18.40
CA GLU A 116 -9.38 3.20 18.87
C GLU A 116 -9.42 3.91 20.25
N GLN A 117 -10.42 4.80 20.45
CA GLN A 117 -10.62 5.44 21.75
C GLN A 117 -11.02 4.44 22.84
N ARG A 118 -11.94 3.50 22.53
CA ARG A 118 -12.40 2.48 23.46
C ARG A 118 -11.28 1.53 23.87
N LEU A 119 -10.37 1.19 22.97
CA LEU A 119 -9.25 0.31 23.22
C LEU A 119 -8.16 0.98 24.08
N GLY A 120 -8.03 2.31 24.05
CA GLY A 120 -7.05 3.04 24.84
C GLY A 120 -5.62 2.53 24.62
N ASP A 121 -4.96 2.05 25.67
CA ASP A 121 -3.58 1.52 25.61
C ASP A 121 -3.45 0.24 24.77
N LYS A 122 -4.58 -0.41 24.43
CA LYS A 122 -4.62 -1.59 23.56
C LYS A 122 -4.98 -1.24 22.11
N ALA A 123 -5.01 0.03 21.76
CA ALA A 123 -5.32 0.48 20.41
C ALA A 123 -4.35 -0.09 19.38
N TYR A 124 -4.87 -0.44 18.22
CA TYR A 124 -4.08 -1.03 17.11
C TYR A 124 -3.25 0.00 16.36
N GLY A 125 -3.47 1.29 16.62
CA GLY A 125 -2.81 2.37 15.88
C GLY A 125 -3.42 2.60 14.50
N SER A 126 -4.73 2.38 14.34
CA SER A 126 -5.47 2.63 13.12
C SER A 126 -5.25 4.04 12.57
N THR A 127 -5.36 4.19 11.26
CA THR A 127 -5.36 5.49 10.59
C THR A 127 -6.67 6.27 10.79
N ARG A 128 -7.67 5.65 11.40
CA ARG A 128 -9.03 6.19 11.65
C ARG A 128 -9.75 6.58 10.36
N GLN A 129 -9.45 5.87 9.28
CA GLN A 129 -10.03 6.11 7.96
C GLN A 129 -11.22 5.21 7.66
N GLY A 130 -11.65 4.39 8.60
CA GLY A 130 -12.84 3.53 8.47
C GLY A 130 -12.65 2.27 7.62
N ILE A 131 -11.40 1.86 7.36
CA ILE A 131 -11.10 0.73 6.47
C ILE A 131 -11.59 -0.59 7.05
N ALA A 132 -11.28 -0.87 8.32
CA ALA A 132 -11.71 -2.11 8.97
C ALA A 132 -13.24 -2.21 9.05
N PRO A 133 -13.99 -1.18 9.50
CA PRO A 133 -15.46 -1.22 9.49
C PRO A 133 -16.03 -1.41 8.08
N ALA A 134 -15.50 -0.74 7.05
CA ALA A 134 -16.01 -0.86 5.69
C ALA A 134 -15.81 -2.26 5.08
N TYR A 135 -14.63 -2.87 5.28
CA TYR A 135 -14.40 -4.27 4.91
C TYR A 135 -15.23 -5.23 5.74
N GLY A 136 -15.39 -4.98 7.05
CA GLY A 136 -16.24 -5.74 7.96
C GLY A 136 -17.69 -5.76 7.47
N ASP A 137 -18.27 -4.62 7.16
CA ASP A 137 -19.62 -4.49 6.63
C ASP A 137 -19.76 -5.21 5.28
N ARG A 138 -18.73 -5.17 4.41
CA ARG A 138 -18.73 -5.94 3.17
C ARG A 138 -18.84 -7.43 3.41
N VAL A 139 -18.03 -7.98 4.33
CA VAL A 139 -18.03 -9.41 4.68
C VAL A 139 -19.34 -9.80 5.35
N MET A 140 -19.89 -8.93 6.20
CA MET A 140 -21.20 -9.10 6.86
C MET A 140 -22.40 -8.84 5.93
N LYS A 141 -22.17 -8.54 4.64
CA LYS A 141 -23.19 -8.28 3.60
C LYS A 141 -24.03 -7.02 3.89
N LYS A 142 -23.44 -6.04 4.56
CA LYS A 142 -24.03 -4.73 4.90
C LYS A 142 -23.36 -3.59 4.13
N GLY A 143 -22.21 -3.83 3.52
CA GLY A 143 -21.44 -2.83 2.79
C GLY A 143 -22.23 -2.22 1.61
N ILE A 144 -22.00 -0.94 1.36
CA ILE A 144 -22.60 -0.18 0.26
C ILE A 144 -21.67 -0.27 -0.97
N LEU A 145 -22.23 -0.69 -2.11
CA LEU A 145 -21.46 -0.84 -3.35
C LEU A 145 -21.42 0.46 -4.15
N VAL A 146 -20.28 0.72 -4.78
CA VAL A 146 -20.08 1.87 -5.67
C VAL A 146 -21.11 1.89 -6.82
N GLY A 147 -21.49 0.74 -7.36
CA GLY A 147 -22.48 0.63 -8.44
C GLY A 147 -23.87 1.18 -8.10
N TRP A 148 -24.23 1.22 -6.81
CA TRP A 148 -25.53 1.78 -6.39
C TRP A 148 -25.58 3.31 -6.49
N LEU A 149 -24.46 4.00 -6.65
CA LEU A 149 -24.45 5.42 -7.00
C LEU A 149 -25.14 5.73 -8.36
N LYS A 150 -25.29 4.72 -9.22
CA LYS A 150 -26.08 4.83 -10.47
C LYS A 150 -27.55 4.44 -10.30
N GLN A 151 -27.97 4.09 -9.09
CA GLN A 151 -29.32 3.64 -8.75
C GLN A 151 -29.80 4.30 -7.44
N PRO A 152 -30.15 5.59 -7.44
CA PRO A 152 -30.38 6.37 -6.22
C PRO A 152 -31.43 5.77 -5.27
N GLU A 153 -32.50 5.20 -5.81
CA GLU A 153 -33.55 4.56 -4.99
C GLU A 153 -33.03 3.32 -4.25
N VAL A 154 -32.22 2.50 -4.95
CA VAL A 154 -31.57 1.32 -4.34
C VAL A 154 -30.53 1.78 -3.32
N LEU A 155 -29.80 2.86 -3.61
CA LEU A 155 -28.80 3.42 -2.69
C LEU A 155 -29.44 3.80 -1.34
N VAL A 156 -30.57 4.51 -1.36
CA VAL A 156 -31.31 4.89 -0.13
C VAL A 156 -31.76 3.64 0.63
N GLU A 157 -32.39 2.68 -0.06
CA GLU A 157 -32.83 1.43 0.57
C GLU A 157 -31.67 0.68 1.26
N ARG A 158 -30.51 0.60 0.60
CA ARG A 158 -29.35 -0.10 1.14
C ARG A 158 -28.68 0.65 2.28
N LEU A 159 -28.64 1.96 2.23
CA LEU A 159 -28.17 2.79 3.34
C LEU A 159 -29.10 2.63 4.56
N GLN A 160 -30.40 2.70 4.37
CA GLN A 160 -31.35 2.48 5.46
C GLN A 160 -31.17 1.09 6.10
N PHE A 161 -31.08 0.04 5.27
CA PHE A 161 -30.84 -1.33 5.75
C PHE A 161 -29.54 -1.46 6.56
N MET A 162 -28.45 -0.84 6.11
CA MET A 162 -27.16 -0.83 6.81
C MET A 162 -27.28 -0.05 8.14
N MET A 163 -27.91 1.13 8.12
CA MET A 163 -28.09 1.96 9.31
C MET A 163 -28.97 1.27 10.37
N ASP A 164 -30.08 0.65 9.98
CA ASP A 164 -30.97 -0.09 10.89
C ASP A 164 -30.25 -1.22 11.61
N TRP A 165 -29.28 -1.83 10.95
CA TRP A 165 -28.46 -2.87 11.55
C TRP A 165 -27.33 -2.32 12.41
N LYS A 166 -26.61 -1.28 11.95
CA LYS A 166 -25.37 -0.80 12.54
C LYS A 166 -25.57 0.20 13.68
N LEU A 167 -26.47 1.17 13.53
CA LEU A 167 -26.63 2.24 14.51
C LEU A 167 -27.02 1.76 15.91
N PRO A 168 -27.92 0.77 16.11
CA PRO A 168 -28.21 0.23 17.44
C PRO A 168 -26.97 -0.38 18.12
N GLN A 169 -26.10 -1.04 17.36
CA GLN A 169 -24.86 -1.65 17.88
C GLN A 169 -23.86 -0.58 18.30
N LEU A 170 -23.67 0.45 17.47
CA LEU A 170 -22.76 1.55 17.78
C LEU A 170 -23.23 2.34 19.02
N ARG A 171 -24.52 2.61 19.15
CA ARG A 171 -25.09 3.27 20.33
C ARG A 171 -24.94 2.44 21.60
N ALA A 172 -25.03 1.12 21.51
CA ALA A 172 -24.84 0.23 22.65
C ALA A 172 -23.36 0.11 23.06
N LEU A 173 -22.44 0.12 22.11
CA LEU A 173 -21.01 -0.10 22.33
C LEU A 173 -20.26 1.18 22.70
N TYR A 174 -20.65 2.31 22.11
CA TYR A 174 -19.96 3.60 22.27
C TYR A 174 -20.90 4.65 22.91
N PRO A 175 -20.81 4.93 24.21
CA PRO A 175 -21.70 5.87 24.90
C PRO A 175 -21.69 7.30 24.36
N THR A 176 -20.60 7.70 23.70
CA THR A 176 -20.41 9.03 23.09
C THR A 176 -20.80 9.06 21.60
N PHE A 177 -21.35 7.97 21.07
CA PHE A 177 -21.73 7.90 19.68
C PHE A 177 -22.96 8.74 19.38
N GLU A 178 -22.79 9.74 18.53
CA GLU A 178 -23.83 10.58 17.98
C GLU A 178 -23.82 10.50 16.45
N PHE A 179 -24.96 10.21 15.87
CA PHE A 179 -25.14 10.17 14.43
C PHE A 179 -26.62 10.43 14.11
N GLU A 180 -26.89 11.56 13.44
CA GLU A 180 -28.26 12.04 13.17
C GLU A 180 -28.61 11.97 11.69
N GLN A 181 -27.63 11.79 10.79
CA GLN A 181 -27.86 11.79 9.35
C GLN A 181 -28.77 10.64 8.93
N THR A 182 -29.80 10.94 8.14
CA THR A 182 -30.71 9.96 7.55
C THR A 182 -30.09 9.24 6.35
N ALA A 183 -30.70 8.16 5.90
CA ALA A 183 -30.27 7.44 4.70
C ALA A 183 -30.40 8.29 3.43
N GLU A 184 -31.45 9.11 3.33
CA GLU A 184 -31.68 10.06 2.23
C GLU A 184 -30.61 11.15 2.20
N GLU A 185 -30.30 11.75 3.34
CA GLU A 185 -29.26 12.78 3.45
C GLU A 185 -27.87 12.21 3.09
N MET A 186 -27.56 10.99 3.56
CA MET A 186 -26.33 10.31 3.19
C MET A 186 -26.29 9.99 1.68
N ALA A 187 -27.40 9.52 1.11
CA ALA A 187 -27.47 9.24 -0.33
C ALA A 187 -27.27 10.51 -1.16
N ASN A 188 -27.93 11.62 -0.78
CA ASN A 188 -27.78 12.92 -1.46
C ASN A 188 -26.33 13.41 -1.41
N TRP A 189 -25.69 13.34 -0.24
CA TRP A 189 -24.26 13.66 -0.10
C TRP A 189 -23.38 12.77 -0.98
N LEU A 190 -23.63 11.45 -1.01
CA LEU A 190 -22.88 10.52 -1.86
C LEU A 190 -23.02 10.83 -3.34
N LEU A 191 -24.24 11.18 -3.80
CA LEU A 191 -24.51 11.55 -5.19
C LEU A 191 -23.85 12.87 -5.58
N GLU A 192 -23.80 13.84 -4.66
CA GLU A 192 -23.14 15.12 -4.86
C GLU A 192 -21.61 14.92 -4.94
N VAL A 193 -21.01 14.32 -3.93
CA VAL A 193 -19.56 14.18 -3.84
C VAL A 193 -18.97 13.26 -4.91
N SER A 194 -19.74 12.28 -5.42
CA SER A 194 -19.31 11.39 -6.49
C SER A 194 -19.52 11.93 -7.90
N ALA A 195 -20.18 13.08 -8.06
CA ALA A 195 -20.52 13.63 -9.38
C ALA A 195 -19.31 13.72 -10.35
N PRO A 196 -18.09 14.12 -9.92
CA PRO A 196 -16.94 14.23 -10.82
C PRO A 196 -16.50 12.90 -11.47
N TRP A 197 -16.73 11.77 -10.82
CA TRP A 197 -16.23 10.46 -11.26
C TRP A 197 -17.32 9.39 -11.43
N ARG A 198 -18.58 9.70 -11.12
CA ARG A 198 -19.69 8.71 -11.15
C ARG A 198 -19.88 8.07 -12.53
N ASP A 199 -19.62 8.80 -13.61
CA ASP A 199 -19.73 8.27 -14.96
C ASP A 199 -18.63 7.23 -15.28
N SER A 200 -17.51 7.26 -14.59
CA SER A 200 -16.43 6.28 -14.69
C SER A 200 -16.74 4.92 -14.03
N ILE A 201 -17.88 4.79 -13.33
CA ILE A 201 -18.29 3.52 -12.71
C ILE A 201 -18.71 2.52 -13.80
N CYS A 202 -18.08 1.36 -13.81
CA CYS A 202 -18.30 0.33 -14.82
C CYS A 202 -17.96 -1.07 -14.31
N ASN A 203 -18.24 -2.08 -15.11
CA ASN A 203 -17.65 -3.41 -14.93
C ASN A 203 -16.21 -3.41 -15.48
N VAL A 204 -15.24 -3.17 -14.61
CA VAL A 204 -13.81 -3.03 -14.96
C VAL A 204 -13.21 -4.26 -15.64
N THR A 205 -13.84 -5.43 -15.51
CA THR A 205 -13.41 -6.67 -16.19
C THR A 205 -13.40 -6.51 -17.73
N LEU A 206 -14.33 -5.73 -18.26
CA LEU A 206 -14.48 -5.57 -19.72
C LEU A 206 -13.28 -4.83 -20.34
N PRO A 207 -12.97 -3.58 -19.94
CA PRO A 207 -11.83 -2.86 -20.50
C PRO A 207 -10.49 -3.56 -20.20
N LEU A 208 -10.34 -4.21 -19.05
CA LEU A 208 -9.12 -4.95 -18.74
C LEU A 208 -8.94 -6.17 -19.65
N LYS A 209 -10.00 -6.92 -19.95
CA LYS A 209 -9.94 -8.03 -20.92
C LYS A 209 -9.66 -7.56 -22.35
N GLU A 210 -10.17 -6.39 -22.73
CA GLU A 210 -9.87 -5.82 -24.04
C GLU A 210 -8.38 -5.45 -24.16
N LEU A 211 -7.79 -4.87 -23.12
CA LEU A 211 -6.35 -4.59 -23.08
C LEU A 211 -5.54 -5.90 -23.11
N GLN A 212 -5.98 -6.93 -22.39
CA GLN A 212 -5.36 -8.25 -22.42
C GLN A 212 -5.40 -8.85 -23.84
N ALA A 213 -6.55 -8.79 -24.52
CA ALA A 213 -6.69 -9.32 -25.88
C ALA A 213 -5.81 -8.60 -26.91
N LYS A 214 -5.44 -7.35 -26.63
CA LYS A 214 -4.53 -6.53 -27.44
C LYS A 214 -3.06 -6.66 -27.01
N ASP A 215 -2.73 -7.61 -26.15
CA ASP A 215 -1.40 -7.89 -25.61
C ASP A 215 -0.75 -6.68 -24.89
N LYS A 216 -1.57 -5.86 -24.24
CA LYS A 216 -1.14 -4.65 -23.54
C LYS A 216 -0.61 -4.97 -22.14
N THR A 217 0.31 -4.14 -21.64
CA THR A 217 0.86 -4.26 -20.29
C THR A 217 -0.12 -3.75 -19.25
N LEU A 218 -0.44 -4.61 -18.27
CA LEU A 218 -1.24 -4.28 -17.08
C LEU A 218 -0.35 -4.22 -15.85
N LEU A 219 -0.39 -3.10 -15.14
CA LEU A 219 0.40 -2.83 -13.95
C LEU A 219 -0.52 -2.81 -12.72
N PHE A 220 -0.30 -3.69 -11.76
CA PHE A 220 -1.11 -3.83 -10.55
C PHE A 220 -0.34 -3.26 -9.37
N GLU A 221 -0.97 -2.35 -8.65
CA GLU A 221 -0.41 -1.63 -7.53
C GLU A 221 -1.06 -2.07 -6.22
N ALA A 222 -0.28 -2.72 -5.33
CA ALA A 222 -0.71 -3.05 -4.00
C ALA A 222 -0.53 -1.87 -3.03
N GLN A 223 -1.21 -1.96 -1.93
CA GLN A 223 -1.10 -1.09 -0.77
C GLN A 223 -0.56 -1.89 0.42
N LEU A 224 0.27 -1.24 1.27
CA LEU A 224 0.96 -1.89 2.39
C LEU A 224 1.95 -3.00 1.93
N GLY A 225 2.33 -3.89 2.82
CA GLY A 225 3.27 -4.97 2.54
C GLY A 225 2.90 -6.27 3.24
N ALA A 226 3.60 -7.36 2.95
CA ALA A 226 3.28 -8.72 3.38
C ALA A 226 3.05 -8.86 4.89
N GLY A 227 3.85 -8.19 5.73
CA GLY A 227 3.69 -8.18 7.19
C GLY A 227 2.40 -7.52 7.69
N ARG A 228 1.65 -6.86 6.80
CA ARG A 228 0.34 -6.26 7.11
C ARG A 228 -0.83 -6.99 6.43
N ASP A 229 -0.59 -8.14 5.80
CA ASP A 229 -1.66 -8.94 5.20
C ASP A 229 -2.66 -9.40 6.26
N LEU A 230 -3.95 -9.44 5.90
CA LEU A 230 -5.03 -9.85 6.80
C LEU A 230 -4.85 -11.26 7.36
N VAL A 231 -4.30 -12.19 6.55
CA VAL A 231 -4.17 -13.61 6.90
C VAL A 231 -2.76 -13.97 7.33
N TYR A 232 -1.75 -13.46 6.62
CA TYR A 232 -0.35 -13.85 6.79
C TYR A 232 0.49 -12.80 7.52
N GLY A 233 -0.06 -11.63 7.81
CA GLY A 233 0.63 -10.55 8.51
C GLY A 233 0.71 -10.75 10.02
N GLU A 234 1.33 -9.80 10.68
CA GLU A 234 1.53 -9.79 12.14
C GLU A 234 0.24 -9.43 12.88
N TYR A 235 -0.67 -10.39 13.00
CA TYR A 235 -1.95 -10.20 13.68
C TYR A 235 -1.75 -9.85 15.18
N PRO A 236 -2.46 -8.86 15.75
CA PRO A 236 -3.59 -8.12 15.18
C PRO A 236 -3.22 -6.82 14.43
N TRP A 237 -1.95 -6.50 14.26
CA TRP A 237 -1.47 -5.26 13.61
C TRP A 237 -1.48 -5.35 12.08
N THR A 238 -2.50 -6.00 11.53
CA THR A 238 -2.72 -6.16 10.10
C THR A 238 -3.63 -5.07 9.52
N THR A 239 -3.63 -4.91 8.20
CA THR A 239 -4.72 -4.22 7.51
C THR A 239 -5.90 -5.18 7.31
N SER A 240 -7.07 -4.64 6.95
CA SER A 240 -8.29 -5.43 6.78
C SER A 240 -8.47 -5.97 5.35
N SER A 241 -7.38 -6.07 4.59
CA SER A 241 -7.39 -6.61 3.22
C SER A 241 -6.23 -7.54 2.96
N ASN A 242 -6.36 -8.42 1.96
CA ASN A 242 -5.25 -9.23 1.50
C ASN A 242 -4.33 -8.39 0.61
N VAL A 243 -3.06 -8.30 0.99
CA VAL A 243 -2.03 -7.51 0.30
C VAL A 243 -1.07 -8.39 -0.52
N VAL A 244 -1.27 -9.70 -0.52
CA VAL A 244 -0.46 -10.64 -1.29
C VAL A 244 -0.74 -10.54 -2.79
N SER A 245 0.28 -10.75 -3.62
CA SER A 245 0.22 -10.61 -5.07
C SER A 245 -0.87 -11.47 -5.72
N MET A 246 -1.14 -12.64 -5.17
CA MET A 246 -2.18 -13.55 -5.67
C MET A 246 -3.59 -12.98 -5.57
N TYR A 247 -3.82 -12.00 -4.70
CA TYR A 247 -5.10 -11.30 -4.61
C TYR A 247 -5.31 -10.29 -5.76
N ALA A 248 -4.26 -9.91 -6.48
CA ALA A 248 -4.33 -8.96 -7.58
C ALA A 248 -5.38 -9.36 -8.64
N GLY A 249 -5.46 -10.63 -8.97
CA GLY A 249 -6.46 -11.13 -9.91
C GLY A 249 -7.89 -10.93 -9.41
N ILE A 250 -8.17 -11.32 -8.19
CA ILE A 250 -9.51 -11.20 -7.57
C ILE A 250 -9.86 -9.73 -7.37
N GLY A 251 -8.95 -8.99 -6.78
CA GLY A 251 -9.17 -7.59 -6.40
C GLY A 251 -9.23 -6.63 -7.58
N SER A 252 -8.68 -6.98 -8.75
CA SER A 252 -8.76 -6.18 -9.99
C SER A 252 -9.98 -6.50 -10.86
N GLY A 253 -10.67 -7.62 -10.62
CA GLY A 253 -11.75 -8.11 -11.49
C GLY A 253 -11.27 -9.06 -12.60
N LEU A 254 -10.05 -9.57 -12.52
CA LEU A 254 -9.47 -10.58 -13.42
C LEU A 254 -9.11 -11.87 -12.64
N PRO A 255 -10.08 -12.62 -12.09
CA PRO A 255 -9.82 -13.72 -11.16
C PRO A 255 -8.97 -14.86 -11.72
N ALA A 256 -8.83 -14.95 -13.03
CA ALA A 256 -7.96 -15.92 -13.71
C ALA A 256 -6.54 -15.37 -14.01
N LEU A 257 -6.22 -14.16 -13.55
CA LEU A 257 -4.91 -13.55 -13.75
C LEU A 257 -3.81 -14.44 -13.17
N ARG A 258 -2.75 -14.62 -13.94
CA ARG A 258 -1.48 -15.18 -13.51
C ARG A 258 -0.42 -14.13 -13.80
N PRO A 259 0.12 -13.46 -12.76
CA PRO A 259 1.15 -12.46 -12.97
C PRO A 259 2.37 -13.06 -13.67
N GLU A 260 2.89 -12.38 -14.66
CA GLU A 260 4.14 -12.74 -15.33
C GLU A 260 5.34 -12.30 -14.51
N ARG A 261 5.22 -11.11 -13.90
CA ARG A 261 6.23 -10.54 -13.00
C ARG A 261 5.58 -10.09 -11.70
N VAL A 262 6.21 -10.43 -10.59
CA VAL A 262 5.86 -9.94 -9.26
C VAL A 262 7.07 -9.23 -8.68
N ILE A 263 6.98 -7.92 -8.54
CA ILE A 263 8.03 -7.05 -8.02
C ILE A 263 7.78 -6.80 -6.55
N ALA A 264 8.56 -7.41 -5.68
CA ALA A 264 8.54 -7.10 -4.26
C ALA A 264 9.39 -5.85 -4.00
N VAL A 265 8.77 -4.80 -3.49
CA VAL A 265 9.50 -3.59 -3.10
C VAL A 265 9.94 -3.73 -1.65
N ALA A 266 11.22 -3.51 -1.39
CA ALA A 266 11.82 -3.49 -0.06
C ALA A 266 12.69 -2.24 0.08
N LYS A 267 12.75 -1.65 1.28
CA LYS A 267 13.76 -0.64 1.61
C LYS A 267 15.10 -1.31 1.89
N ALA A 268 16.18 -0.59 1.71
CA ALA A 268 17.51 -1.03 2.11
C ALA A 268 17.71 -1.08 3.65
N PHE A 269 16.67 -0.78 4.42
CA PHE A 269 16.58 -0.87 5.88
C PHE A 269 15.14 -1.17 6.27
N SER A 270 14.88 -1.54 7.51
CA SER A 270 13.52 -1.79 8.01
C SER A 270 12.92 -0.52 8.62
N SER A 271 11.64 -0.30 8.39
CA SER A 271 10.86 0.69 9.13
C SER A 271 9.40 0.26 9.26
N SER A 272 8.77 0.64 10.36
CA SER A 272 7.36 0.35 10.61
C SER A 272 6.68 1.54 11.26
N VAL A 273 5.39 1.74 10.96
CA VAL A 273 4.53 2.72 11.64
C VAL A 273 3.44 2.00 12.40
N GLY A 274 3.06 2.55 13.56
CA GLY A 274 2.01 2.00 14.42
C GLY A 274 2.53 1.04 15.48
N THR A 275 1.61 0.35 16.14
CA THR A 275 1.93 -0.66 17.15
C THR A 275 2.46 -1.94 16.53
N GLY A 276 3.31 -2.65 17.21
CA GLY A 276 4.00 -3.86 16.77
C GLY A 276 5.49 -3.80 17.11
N THR A 277 6.17 -4.93 17.07
CA THR A 277 7.59 -5.00 17.41
C THR A 277 8.44 -5.02 16.16
N LEU A 278 9.35 -4.06 16.03
CA LEU A 278 10.40 -4.10 15.02
C LEU A 278 11.63 -4.78 15.66
N ILE A 279 11.85 -6.06 15.36
CA ILE A 279 12.91 -6.89 15.99
C ILE A 279 14.29 -6.28 15.76
N THR A 280 14.52 -5.66 14.60
CA THR A 280 15.79 -5.07 14.20
C THR A 280 15.91 -3.59 14.56
N ALA A 281 15.08 -3.09 15.49
CA ALA A 281 15.06 -1.68 15.87
C ALA A 281 16.46 -1.15 16.23
N MET A 282 16.79 0.04 15.75
CA MET A 282 18.03 0.74 16.10
C MET A 282 17.86 1.42 17.46
N GLU A 283 18.95 1.50 18.25
CA GLU A 283 18.93 2.20 19.55
C GLU A 283 18.78 3.71 19.35
N GLU A 284 19.53 4.29 18.40
CA GLU A 284 19.46 5.71 18.05
C GLU A 284 18.80 5.88 16.67
N GLN A 285 17.53 6.23 16.66
CA GLN A 285 16.70 6.25 15.45
C GLN A 285 16.52 7.64 14.84
N ASP A 286 16.52 8.69 15.67
CA ASP A 286 15.98 10.00 15.28
C ASP A 286 16.76 10.66 14.15
N ALA A 287 18.09 10.68 14.22
CA ALA A 287 18.92 11.27 13.17
C ALA A 287 18.75 10.53 11.83
N PHE A 288 18.67 9.20 11.87
CA PHE A 288 18.48 8.40 10.65
C PHE A 288 17.04 8.52 10.10
N ARG A 289 16.04 8.62 10.99
CA ARG A 289 14.64 8.88 10.61
C ARG A 289 14.49 10.19 9.86
N GLU A 290 15.08 11.27 10.37
CA GLU A 290 15.06 12.59 9.72
C GLU A 290 15.76 12.55 8.35
N LEU A 291 16.96 11.96 8.28
CA LEU A 291 17.72 11.79 7.05
C LEU A 291 16.92 11.01 6.00
N ALA A 292 16.31 9.92 6.40
CA ALA A 292 15.54 9.05 5.51
C ALA A 292 14.10 9.55 5.24
N GLY A 293 13.63 10.62 5.93
CA GLY A 293 12.27 11.14 5.79
C GLY A 293 11.20 10.10 6.20
N GLU A 294 11.47 9.32 7.26
CA GLU A 294 10.62 8.20 7.65
C GLU A 294 9.48 8.62 8.59
N PHE A 295 8.49 9.28 8.00
CA PHE A 295 7.24 9.68 8.64
C PHE A 295 6.04 9.12 7.84
N GLY A 296 4.94 8.84 8.54
CA GLY A 296 3.73 8.32 7.90
C GLY A 296 3.14 9.32 6.89
N ALA A 297 2.92 8.88 5.65
CA ALA A 297 2.44 9.77 4.58
C ALA A 297 1.07 10.40 4.90
N THR A 298 0.17 9.65 5.54
CA THR A 298 -1.18 10.08 5.90
C THR A 298 -1.23 10.77 7.27
N THR A 299 -0.50 10.26 8.27
CA THR A 299 -0.66 10.69 9.67
C THR A 299 0.50 11.54 10.19
N GLY A 300 1.61 11.63 9.45
CA GLY A 300 2.83 12.29 9.90
C GLY A 300 3.53 11.62 11.09
N ARG A 301 3.05 10.47 11.57
CA ARG A 301 3.65 9.77 12.72
C ARG A 301 5.07 9.32 12.39
N PRO A 302 6.05 9.47 13.32
CA PRO A 302 7.38 8.93 13.14
C PRO A 302 7.33 7.40 13.01
N ARG A 303 8.16 6.84 12.12
CA ARG A 303 8.33 5.40 11.99
C ARG A 303 9.46 4.91 12.88
N ASP A 304 9.30 3.72 13.42
CA ASP A 304 10.42 3.01 14.05
C ASP A 304 11.40 2.57 12.95
N MET A 305 12.70 2.75 13.24
CA MET A 305 13.79 2.48 12.30
C MET A 305 14.56 1.25 12.75
N GLY A 306 14.89 0.39 11.80
CA GLY A 306 15.66 -0.83 12.04
C GLY A 306 16.64 -1.15 10.93
N TYR A 307 17.62 -1.99 11.23
CA TYR A 307 18.50 -2.55 10.22
C TYR A 307 17.72 -3.44 9.24
N PHE A 308 18.25 -3.68 8.05
CA PHE A 308 17.60 -4.56 7.08
C PHE A 308 17.36 -5.95 7.71
N ASP A 309 16.10 -6.36 7.75
CA ASP A 309 15.68 -7.65 8.28
C ASP A 309 15.51 -8.65 7.12
N ALA A 310 16.53 -9.48 6.91
CA ALA A 310 16.50 -10.44 5.83
C ALA A 310 15.50 -11.59 6.10
N VAL A 311 15.23 -11.92 7.37
CA VAL A 311 14.28 -12.98 7.73
C VAL A 311 12.85 -12.55 7.39
N ALA A 312 12.44 -11.38 7.88
CA ALA A 312 11.12 -10.83 7.60
C ALA A 312 10.93 -10.51 6.11
N THR A 313 11.97 -9.95 5.46
CA THR A 313 11.90 -9.61 4.03
C THR A 313 11.81 -10.87 3.16
N LYS A 314 12.56 -11.94 3.47
CA LYS A 314 12.50 -13.22 2.76
C LYS A 314 11.11 -13.84 2.87
N ASN A 315 10.55 -13.89 4.09
CA ASN A 315 9.18 -14.34 4.28
C ASN A 315 8.18 -13.54 3.41
N GLY A 316 8.32 -12.22 3.37
CA GLY A 316 7.48 -11.38 2.52
C GLY A 316 7.68 -11.66 1.02
N VAL A 317 8.90 -11.85 0.56
CA VAL A 317 9.24 -12.23 -0.84
C VAL A 317 8.57 -13.55 -1.23
N GLU A 318 8.61 -14.54 -0.33
CA GLU A 318 7.98 -15.85 -0.53
C GLU A 318 6.45 -15.77 -0.54
N LEU A 319 5.84 -15.08 0.44
CA LEU A 319 4.39 -14.85 0.50
C LEU A 319 3.86 -14.11 -0.73
N GLN A 320 4.66 -13.20 -1.26
CA GLN A 320 4.33 -12.46 -2.49
C GLN A 320 4.57 -13.30 -3.75
N ALA A 321 5.18 -14.49 -3.67
CA ALA A 321 5.66 -15.24 -4.82
C ALA A 321 6.47 -14.33 -5.78
N ALA A 322 7.34 -13.50 -5.22
CA ALA A 322 8.06 -12.48 -5.97
C ALA A 322 9.05 -13.10 -6.95
N THR A 323 9.10 -12.55 -8.15
CA THR A 323 10.05 -12.96 -9.19
C THR A 323 11.30 -12.11 -9.18
N GLU A 324 11.23 -10.92 -8.55
CA GLU A 324 12.31 -9.94 -8.49
C GLU A 324 12.04 -8.90 -7.39
N ILE A 325 13.08 -8.18 -7.01
CA ILE A 325 13.04 -7.12 -5.99
C ILE A 325 13.35 -5.77 -6.61
N ALA A 326 12.61 -4.74 -6.14
CA ALA A 326 13.00 -3.35 -6.23
C ALA A 326 13.48 -2.87 -4.85
N LEU A 327 14.78 -2.62 -4.71
CA LEU A 327 15.40 -2.16 -3.47
C LEU A 327 15.44 -0.63 -3.46
N THR A 328 14.75 -0.03 -2.50
CA THR A 328 14.61 1.43 -2.41
C THR A 328 15.46 2.03 -1.30
N LYS A 329 15.72 3.34 -1.38
CA LYS A 329 16.40 4.12 -0.33
C LYS A 329 17.82 3.64 0.00
N VAL A 330 18.57 3.14 -0.97
CA VAL A 330 19.98 2.76 -0.78
C VAL A 330 20.83 3.98 -0.49
N ASP A 331 20.50 5.13 -1.08
CA ASP A 331 21.09 6.44 -0.83
C ASP A 331 21.07 6.86 0.64
N CYS A 332 20.00 6.51 1.37
CA CYS A 332 19.87 6.85 2.79
C CYS A 332 20.91 6.17 3.69
N LEU A 333 21.56 5.10 3.22
CA LEU A 333 22.59 4.38 3.98
C LEU A 333 23.98 5.01 3.84
N THR A 334 24.16 6.00 2.97
CA THR A 334 25.43 6.71 2.80
C THR A 334 25.87 7.35 4.12
N GLY A 335 27.08 7.02 4.56
CA GLY A 335 27.66 7.52 5.81
C GLY A 335 27.18 6.82 7.09
N LEU A 336 26.39 5.77 7.01
CA LEU A 336 25.97 4.99 8.17
C LEU A 336 27.15 4.13 8.68
N ASN A 337 27.65 4.43 9.88
CA ASN A 337 28.85 3.81 10.42
C ASN A 337 28.69 2.34 10.88
N ASP A 338 27.48 1.93 11.29
CA ASP A 338 27.18 0.57 11.77
C ASP A 338 26.17 -0.11 10.82
N LEU A 339 26.61 -0.33 9.57
CA LEU A 339 25.78 -1.00 8.58
C LEU A 339 25.78 -2.51 8.83
N LYS A 340 24.59 -3.09 8.97
CA LYS A 340 24.42 -4.53 9.19
C LYS A 340 23.10 -5.05 8.65
N ILE A 341 23.03 -6.36 8.44
CA ILE A 341 21.84 -7.11 8.00
C ILE A 341 21.50 -8.12 9.07
N CYS A 342 20.23 -8.17 9.49
CA CYS A 342 19.74 -9.26 10.32
C CYS A 342 19.55 -10.51 9.47
N VAL A 343 20.30 -11.57 9.76
CA VAL A 343 20.32 -12.83 9.00
C VAL A 343 19.63 -13.99 9.72
N GLY A 344 19.16 -13.77 10.95
CA GLY A 344 18.49 -14.77 11.77
C GLY A 344 18.01 -14.19 13.10
N TYR A 345 17.27 -14.97 13.88
CA TYR A 345 16.84 -14.63 15.22
C TYR A 345 17.35 -15.66 16.24
N GLU A 346 17.79 -15.21 17.41
CA GLU A 346 18.18 -16.12 18.49
C GLU A 346 16.97 -16.93 18.97
N GLY A 347 17.19 -18.21 19.25
CA GLY A 347 16.14 -19.14 19.74
C GLY A 347 15.20 -19.67 18.66
N ASP A 348 15.18 -19.11 17.46
CA ASP A 348 14.49 -19.67 16.30
C ASP A 348 15.54 -20.06 15.26
N HIS A 349 15.78 -21.37 15.14
CA HIS A 349 16.73 -21.93 14.18
C HIS A 349 16.05 -22.39 12.88
N SER A 350 14.74 -22.12 12.74
CA SER A 350 14.00 -22.48 11.53
C SER A 350 14.20 -21.44 10.42
N GLU A 351 14.26 -21.88 9.19
CA GLU A 351 14.21 -21.00 8.02
C GLU A 351 12.85 -20.31 7.87
N ASN A 352 11.82 -20.82 8.53
CA ASN A 352 10.45 -20.31 8.55
C ASN A 352 9.98 -20.12 10.00
N PRO A 353 10.25 -18.97 10.62
CA PRO A 353 9.78 -18.67 11.96
C PRO A 353 8.25 -18.67 12.05
N ILE A 354 7.70 -18.97 13.21
CA ILE A 354 6.27 -18.86 13.46
C ILE A 354 5.87 -17.39 13.46
N TRP A 355 4.91 -17.03 12.64
CA TRP A 355 4.34 -15.69 12.60
C TRP A 355 2.97 -15.65 13.30
N PRO A 356 2.59 -14.53 13.97
CA PRO A 356 3.37 -13.31 14.17
C PRO A 356 4.54 -13.52 15.14
N GLN A 357 5.63 -12.81 14.87
CA GLN A 357 6.80 -12.82 15.74
C GLN A 357 6.53 -12.12 17.06
N THR A 358 7.19 -12.55 18.12
CA THR A 358 7.10 -11.92 19.44
C THR A 358 8.35 -11.11 19.74
N ALA A 359 8.22 -10.11 20.63
CA ALA A 359 9.33 -9.26 21.09
C ALA A 359 10.47 -10.03 21.79
N ALA A 360 10.31 -11.34 22.02
CA ALA A 360 11.30 -12.17 22.72
C ALA A 360 12.47 -12.61 21.83
N LEU A 361 12.41 -12.37 20.52
CA LEU A 361 13.48 -12.75 19.59
C LEU A 361 14.53 -11.65 19.48
N ALA A 362 15.80 -11.99 19.66
CA ALA A 362 16.93 -11.09 19.44
C ALA A 362 17.51 -11.31 18.02
N PRO A 363 17.84 -10.24 17.29
CA PRO A 363 18.38 -10.36 15.94
C PRO A 363 19.84 -10.79 15.92
N ILE A 364 20.18 -11.69 14.99
CA ILE A 364 21.55 -12.07 14.66
C ILE A 364 22.01 -11.26 13.47
N TYR A 365 23.08 -10.46 13.64
CA TYR A 365 23.55 -9.52 12.64
C TYR A 365 24.83 -9.97 11.94
N GLU A 366 24.84 -9.79 10.61
CA GLU A 366 26.04 -9.77 9.78
C GLU A 366 26.43 -8.31 9.53
N LYS A 367 27.69 -7.94 9.86
CA LYS A 367 28.22 -6.59 9.60
C LYS A 367 28.58 -6.42 8.15
N MET A 368 28.25 -5.25 7.61
CA MET A 368 28.55 -4.85 6.23
C MET A 368 29.52 -3.67 6.22
N GLU A 369 30.35 -3.58 5.19
CA GLU A 369 31.19 -2.40 4.96
C GLU A 369 30.32 -1.22 4.49
N SER A 370 30.49 -0.06 5.12
CA SER A 370 29.78 1.18 4.77
C SER A 370 30.45 1.88 3.57
N TRP A 371 29.74 2.85 3.02
CA TRP A 371 30.27 3.80 2.02
C TRP A 371 29.94 5.23 2.42
N SER A 372 30.75 6.18 1.95
CA SER A 372 30.57 7.61 2.26
C SER A 372 30.30 8.45 1.01
N GLU A 373 30.44 7.86 -0.16
CA GLU A 373 30.26 8.52 -1.45
C GLU A 373 28.77 8.79 -1.70
N ASP A 374 28.45 9.97 -2.22
CA ASP A 374 27.10 10.28 -2.71
C ASP A 374 26.80 9.43 -3.95
N ILE A 375 25.78 8.58 -3.85
CA ILE A 375 25.36 7.67 -4.92
C ILE A 375 24.14 8.19 -5.70
N THR A 376 23.60 9.36 -5.35
CA THR A 376 22.37 9.91 -5.98
C THR A 376 22.54 10.21 -7.47
N GLY A 377 23.77 10.41 -7.93
CA GLY A 377 24.15 10.60 -9.33
C GLY A 377 24.35 9.31 -10.14
N CYS A 378 24.43 8.14 -9.50
CA CYS A 378 24.64 6.87 -10.19
C CYS A 378 23.41 6.47 -11.02
N ARG A 379 23.65 5.94 -12.22
CA ARG A 379 22.61 5.46 -13.15
C ARG A 379 22.84 4.01 -13.59
N LYS A 380 24.03 3.47 -13.30
CA LYS A 380 24.39 2.07 -13.55
C LYS A 380 24.89 1.43 -12.27
N PHE A 381 24.72 0.13 -12.15
CA PHE A 381 25.10 -0.62 -10.95
C PHE A 381 26.61 -0.55 -10.68
N GLU A 382 27.42 -0.56 -11.74
CA GLU A 382 28.87 -0.51 -11.68
C GLU A 382 29.43 0.87 -11.25
N GLU A 383 28.61 1.91 -11.27
CA GLU A 383 28.96 3.25 -10.79
C GLU A 383 28.83 3.37 -9.26
N LEU A 384 28.11 2.44 -8.61
CA LEU A 384 28.01 2.40 -7.16
C LEU A 384 29.38 2.07 -6.52
N PRO A 385 29.69 2.59 -5.32
CA PRO A 385 30.81 2.10 -4.52
C PRO A 385 30.79 0.58 -4.38
N VAL A 386 31.96 -0.06 -4.40
CA VAL A 386 32.05 -1.53 -4.30
C VAL A 386 31.34 -2.07 -3.05
N THR A 387 31.40 -1.34 -1.94
CA THR A 387 30.71 -1.69 -0.69
C THR A 387 29.19 -1.62 -0.83
N ALA A 388 28.66 -0.62 -1.53
CA ALA A 388 27.22 -0.54 -1.84
C ALA A 388 26.77 -1.67 -2.79
N GLN A 389 27.59 -2.00 -3.81
CA GLN A 389 27.33 -3.15 -4.66
C GLN A 389 27.29 -4.45 -3.85
N LYS A 390 28.26 -4.69 -2.95
CA LYS A 390 28.28 -5.87 -2.06
C LYS A 390 27.05 -5.95 -1.18
N TYR A 391 26.57 -4.81 -0.64
CA TYR A 391 25.34 -4.76 0.17
C TYR A 391 24.11 -5.21 -0.64
N VAL A 392 23.92 -4.69 -1.84
CA VAL A 392 22.82 -5.07 -2.73
C VAL A 392 22.90 -6.55 -3.12
N LEU A 393 24.11 -7.03 -3.48
CA LEU A 393 24.32 -8.43 -3.85
C LEU A 393 24.10 -9.39 -2.68
N ARG A 394 24.46 -8.97 -1.46
CA ARG A 394 24.19 -9.77 -0.26
C ARG A 394 22.71 -9.90 0.03
N ILE A 395 21.94 -8.82 -0.14
CA ILE A 395 20.48 -8.88 -0.06
C ILE A 395 19.91 -9.83 -1.12
N GLU A 396 20.36 -9.71 -2.37
CA GLU A 396 19.94 -10.59 -3.47
C GLU A 396 20.18 -12.08 -3.13
N GLU A 397 21.35 -12.39 -2.60
CA GLU A 397 21.69 -13.75 -2.16
C GLU A 397 20.77 -14.26 -1.05
N LEU A 398 20.52 -13.45 -0.02
CA LEU A 398 19.66 -13.80 1.11
C LEU A 398 18.19 -14.00 0.69
N MET A 399 17.72 -13.18 -0.25
CA MET A 399 16.34 -13.26 -0.75
C MET A 399 16.11 -14.41 -1.73
N GLY A 400 17.15 -14.88 -2.44
CA GLY A 400 17.04 -15.94 -3.43
C GLY A 400 16.33 -15.53 -4.73
N VAL A 401 16.05 -14.27 -4.92
CA VAL A 401 15.49 -13.68 -6.15
C VAL A 401 16.26 -12.43 -6.54
N PRO A 402 16.36 -12.10 -7.87
CA PRO A 402 17.21 -11.00 -8.32
C PRO A 402 16.71 -9.62 -7.86
N VAL A 403 17.62 -8.76 -7.43
CA VAL A 403 17.38 -7.33 -7.26
C VAL A 403 17.53 -6.66 -8.63
N LYS A 404 16.40 -6.36 -9.29
CA LYS A 404 16.37 -5.80 -10.65
C LYS A 404 16.35 -4.29 -10.69
N MET A 405 15.94 -3.66 -9.61
CA MET A 405 15.84 -2.20 -9.49
C MET A 405 16.50 -1.75 -8.20
N VAL A 406 17.35 -0.72 -8.27
CA VAL A 406 18.01 -0.09 -7.11
C VAL A 406 17.75 1.40 -7.16
N SER A 407 17.05 1.92 -6.14
CA SER A 407 16.77 3.34 -6.03
C SER A 407 17.87 4.05 -5.24
N VAL A 408 18.41 5.11 -5.83
CA VAL A 408 19.51 5.92 -5.30
C VAL A 408 19.12 7.38 -5.04
N GLY A 409 17.83 7.65 -4.84
CA GLY A 409 17.30 8.97 -4.53
C GLY A 409 15.79 9.03 -4.79
N PRO A 410 15.06 10.13 -4.51
CA PRO A 410 13.61 10.23 -4.63
C PRO A 410 13.09 10.42 -6.07
N GLY A 411 13.88 10.98 -7.00
CA GLY A 411 13.46 11.30 -8.37
C GLY A 411 13.28 10.07 -9.25
N ARG A 412 12.38 10.16 -10.24
CA ARG A 412 12.08 9.06 -11.18
C ARG A 412 13.34 8.53 -11.87
N GLU A 413 14.24 9.43 -12.30
CA GLU A 413 15.51 9.12 -12.99
C GLU A 413 16.57 8.49 -12.09
N GLN A 414 16.37 8.53 -10.74
CA GLN A 414 17.31 7.97 -9.76
C GLN A 414 17.03 6.48 -9.50
N MET A 415 16.76 5.74 -10.56
CA MET A 415 16.51 4.30 -10.57
C MET A 415 17.55 3.59 -11.45
N ILE A 416 18.30 2.68 -10.85
CA ILE A 416 19.24 1.81 -11.56
C ILE A 416 18.52 0.53 -11.93
N MET A 417 18.51 0.19 -13.21
CA MET A 417 17.99 -1.09 -13.73
C MET A 417 19.16 -2.08 -13.90
N ARG A 418 18.97 -3.33 -13.40
CA ARG A 418 19.97 -4.42 -13.47
C ARG A 418 19.51 -5.56 -14.35
#